data_7265bb5051696540113d220b0e92de0f
#
_entry.id   7265bb5051696540113d220b0e92de0f
#
_cell.length_a   1.000
_cell.length_b   1.000
_cell.length_c   1.000
_cell.angle_alpha   90.00
_cell.angle_beta   90.00
_cell.angle_gamma   90.00
#
_symmetry.space_group_name_H-M   'P 1'
#
loop_
_entity.id
_entity.type
_entity.pdbx_description
1 polymer ?
#
loop_
_entity_poly.entity_id
_entity_poly.type
_entity_poly.pdbx_seq_one_letter_code
_entity_poly.pdbx_strand_id
1 'polypeptide(L)'
;MAKEVKKIGVRLVFAWILSVFFIIGGFGILFSSPLSGVLVLLAGVLILPPFSKLLKEKANLEISTWLKIIIVLILLSVAGTLMSDDSLNTNINNAKESDNTQVQTEEAIYSLGDKVEVGTFAYTFHDYQTQSSVGSTYLEEEADGIFLIFDVTIENIGDKSENIWGSYVTVIDSQNRRFEHDTTAEIYADDTFSFEQMHPGLPKRGKIIFDVPKDLSGYIEISSDSMWSDEVKYVSWD
;
A
#
# COMPACT_ATOMS: atom_id res chain seq x y z
N MET A 1 -30.81 -8.16 50.59
CA MET A 1 -30.45 -8.97 49.41
C MET A 1 -29.47 -8.17 48.56
N ALA A 2 -28.18 -8.44 48.67
CA ALA A 2 -27.18 -7.79 47.85
C ALA A 2 -27.20 -8.42 46.45
N LYS A 3 -27.44 -7.60 45.42
CA LYS A 3 -27.35 -8.01 44.02
C LYS A 3 -25.89 -8.29 43.69
N GLU A 4 -25.52 -9.55 43.46
CA GLU A 4 -24.19 -9.89 42.93
C GLU A 4 -23.96 -9.18 41.59
N VAL A 5 -23.03 -8.28 41.56
CA VAL A 5 -22.54 -7.63 40.31
C VAL A 5 -21.75 -8.68 39.55
N LYS A 6 -22.36 -9.29 38.54
CA LYS A 6 -21.74 -10.26 37.66
C LYS A 6 -20.57 -9.58 36.92
N LYS A 7 -19.34 -9.89 37.30
CA LYS A 7 -18.13 -9.36 36.61
C LYS A 7 -18.18 -9.76 35.14
N ILE A 8 -18.33 -8.78 34.28
CA ILE A 8 -18.27 -8.97 32.81
C ILE A 8 -16.84 -9.35 32.48
N GLY A 9 -16.65 -10.58 31.99
CA GLY A 9 -15.29 -11.06 31.65
C GLY A 9 -14.72 -10.28 30.45
N VAL A 10 -13.45 -9.90 30.55
CA VAL A 10 -12.71 -9.18 29.49
C VAL A 10 -12.90 -9.83 28.12
N ARG A 11 -12.92 -11.16 28.03
CA ARG A 11 -13.20 -11.93 26.80
C ARG A 11 -14.55 -11.59 26.18
N LEU A 12 -15.58 -11.33 26.98
CA LEU A 12 -16.91 -11.00 26.49
C LEU A 12 -16.92 -9.59 25.87
N VAL A 13 -16.24 -8.64 26.49
CA VAL A 13 -16.10 -7.26 25.99
C VAL A 13 -15.34 -7.27 24.65
N PHE A 14 -14.23 -8.00 24.56
CA PHE A 14 -13.47 -8.16 23.31
C PHE A 14 -14.31 -8.77 22.18
N ALA A 15 -15.10 -9.80 22.47
CA ALA A 15 -15.98 -10.41 21.47
C ALA A 15 -17.03 -9.44 20.95
N TRP A 16 -17.58 -8.56 21.82
CA TRP A 16 -18.52 -7.52 21.43
C TRP A 16 -17.88 -6.47 20.53
N ILE A 17 -16.72 -5.95 20.91
CA ILE A 17 -15.98 -4.94 20.13
C ILE A 17 -15.63 -5.49 18.75
N LEU A 18 -15.05 -6.68 18.70
CA LEU A 18 -14.65 -7.33 17.46
C LEU A 18 -15.85 -7.60 16.54
N SER A 19 -16.97 -8.07 17.08
CA SER A 19 -18.18 -8.32 16.31
C SER A 19 -18.76 -7.04 15.70
N VAL A 20 -18.86 -5.96 16.48
CA VAL A 20 -19.34 -4.65 16.00
C VAL A 20 -18.44 -4.13 14.90
N PHE A 21 -17.12 -4.27 15.04
CA PHE A 21 -16.15 -3.86 14.01
C PHE A 21 -16.40 -4.59 12.67
N PHE A 22 -16.57 -5.92 12.69
CA PHE A 22 -16.85 -6.67 11.47
C PHE A 22 -18.24 -6.37 10.88
N ILE A 23 -19.25 -6.08 11.70
CA ILE A 23 -20.57 -5.71 11.21
C ILE A 23 -20.52 -4.36 10.49
N ILE A 24 -19.88 -3.35 11.09
CA ILE A 24 -19.76 -2.02 10.50
C ILE A 24 -18.90 -2.09 9.21
N GLY A 25 -17.76 -2.78 9.27
CA GLY A 25 -16.87 -2.98 8.11
C GLY A 25 -17.58 -3.72 6.97
N GLY A 26 -18.27 -4.82 7.28
CA GLY A 26 -19.03 -5.59 6.31
C GLY A 26 -20.15 -4.79 5.64
N PHE A 27 -20.78 -3.87 6.38
CA PHE A 27 -21.80 -2.97 5.82
C PHE A 27 -21.18 -1.97 4.82
N GLY A 28 -19.97 -1.47 5.11
CA GLY A 28 -19.23 -0.60 4.18
C GLY A 28 -18.86 -1.32 2.89
N ILE A 29 -18.36 -2.56 2.99
CA ILE A 29 -17.96 -3.38 1.85
C ILE A 29 -19.17 -3.83 1.00
N LEU A 30 -20.36 -3.92 1.58
CA LEU A 30 -21.58 -4.37 0.87
C LEU A 30 -21.90 -3.51 -0.35
N PHE A 31 -21.52 -2.23 -0.34
CA PHE A 31 -21.78 -1.29 -1.44
C PHE A 31 -20.78 -1.43 -2.59
N SER A 32 -19.54 -1.83 -2.32
CA SER A 32 -18.50 -2.03 -3.34
C SER A 32 -18.44 -3.48 -3.83
N SER A 33 -18.57 -4.45 -2.93
CA SER A 33 -18.53 -5.89 -3.26
C SER A 33 -19.60 -6.62 -2.43
N PRO A 34 -20.83 -6.80 -2.96
CA PRO A 34 -21.95 -7.33 -2.20
C PRO A 34 -21.69 -8.71 -1.59
N LEU A 35 -21.01 -9.59 -2.33
CA LEU A 35 -20.74 -10.96 -1.87
C LEU A 35 -19.70 -10.97 -0.75
N SER A 36 -18.63 -10.20 -0.88
CA SER A 36 -17.61 -10.04 0.16
C SER A 36 -18.16 -9.38 1.43
N GLY A 37 -18.99 -8.34 1.27
CA GLY A 37 -19.68 -7.68 2.37
C GLY A 37 -20.55 -8.62 3.18
N VAL A 38 -21.34 -9.50 2.50
CA VAL A 38 -22.15 -10.53 3.17
C VAL A 38 -21.29 -11.51 3.96
N LEU A 39 -20.16 -11.95 3.42
CA LEU A 39 -19.25 -12.89 4.13
C LEU A 39 -18.66 -12.26 5.40
N VAL A 40 -18.25 -10.99 5.32
CA VAL A 40 -17.74 -10.24 6.48
C VAL A 40 -18.84 -10.02 7.54
N LEU A 41 -20.07 -9.72 7.13
CA LEU A 41 -21.21 -9.61 8.04
C LEU A 41 -21.51 -10.94 8.74
N LEU A 42 -21.47 -12.06 8.02
CA LEU A 42 -21.66 -13.40 8.60
C LEU A 42 -20.56 -13.72 9.62
N ALA A 43 -19.32 -13.38 9.35
CA ALA A 43 -18.22 -13.52 10.29
C ALA A 43 -18.47 -12.71 11.56
N GLY A 44 -18.90 -11.46 11.45
CA GLY A 44 -19.27 -10.59 12.57
C GLY A 44 -20.39 -11.17 13.43
N VAL A 45 -21.45 -11.67 12.80
CA VAL A 45 -22.59 -12.29 13.51
C VAL A 45 -22.16 -13.57 14.24
N LEU A 46 -21.27 -14.37 13.67
CA LEU A 46 -20.78 -15.62 14.27
C LEU A 46 -19.97 -15.36 15.56
N ILE A 47 -19.28 -14.22 15.65
CA ILE A 47 -18.52 -13.81 16.83
C ILE A 47 -19.43 -13.30 17.94
N LEU A 48 -20.64 -12.81 17.62
CA LEU A 48 -21.58 -12.27 18.60
C LEU A 48 -21.87 -13.27 19.74
N PRO A 49 -21.64 -12.89 21.01
CA PRO A 49 -21.93 -13.77 22.16
C PRO A 49 -23.39 -14.26 22.24
N PRO A 50 -24.42 -13.42 21.94
CA PRO A 50 -25.81 -13.90 21.96
C PRO A 50 -26.10 -14.93 20.86
N PHE A 51 -25.44 -14.86 19.69
CA PHE A 51 -25.63 -15.82 18.59
C PHE A 51 -25.18 -17.23 18.99
N SER A 52 -24.13 -17.33 19.77
CA SER A 52 -23.66 -18.63 20.30
C SER A 52 -24.66 -19.28 21.25
N LYS A 53 -25.42 -18.49 22.01
CA LYS A 53 -26.50 -18.97 22.90
C LYS A 53 -27.70 -19.42 22.08
N LEU A 54 -28.08 -18.67 21.04
CA LEU A 54 -29.19 -19.00 20.16
C LEU A 54 -28.93 -20.31 19.39
N LEU A 55 -27.70 -20.55 18.93
CA LEU A 55 -27.30 -21.80 18.28
C LEU A 55 -27.41 -23.00 19.23
N LYS A 56 -27.00 -22.82 20.49
CA LYS A 56 -27.11 -23.87 21.50
C LYS A 56 -28.56 -24.19 21.84
N GLU A 57 -29.41 -23.16 21.99
CA GLU A 57 -30.80 -23.29 22.40
C GLU A 57 -31.74 -23.80 21.29
N LYS A 58 -31.54 -23.33 20.04
CA LYS A 58 -32.42 -23.68 18.91
C LYS A 58 -31.93 -24.83 18.04
N ALA A 59 -30.62 -24.97 17.84
CA ALA A 59 -30.03 -25.96 16.93
C ALA A 59 -29.34 -27.12 17.67
N ASN A 60 -29.26 -27.06 19.01
CA ASN A 60 -28.53 -28.03 19.85
C ASN A 60 -27.06 -28.22 19.41
N LEU A 61 -26.47 -27.18 18.78
CA LEU A 61 -25.11 -27.16 18.24
C LEU A 61 -24.19 -26.39 19.19
N GLU A 62 -23.23 -27.10 19.79
CA GLU A 62 -22.13 -26.50 20.52
C GLU A 62 -20.92 -26.35 19.62
N ILE A 63 -20.74 -25.15 19.02
CA ILE A 63 -19.55 -24.85 18.23
C ILE A 63 -18.43 -24.45 19.19
N SER A 64 -17.33 -25.21 19.20
CA SER A 64 -16.15 -24.90 20.01
C SER A 64 -15.56 -23.54 19.60
N THR A 65 -14.91 -22.85 20.54
CA THR A 65 -14.28 -21.54 20.26
C THR A 65 -13.24 -21.63 19.16
N TRP A 66 -12.48 -22.73 19.10
CA TRP A 66 -11.51 -23.01 18.05
C TRP A 66 -12.15 -23.13 16.65
N LEU A 67 -13.25 -23.87 16.57
CA LEU A 67 -13.97 -24.05 15.31
C LEU A 67 -14.56 -22.74 14.80
N LYS A 68 -15.03 -21.85 15.68
CA LYS A 68 -15.48 -20.51 15.30
C LYS A 68 -14.36 -19.67 14.70
N ILE A 69 -13.17 -19.69 15.32
CA ILE A 69 -12.01 -18.96 14.81
C ILE A 69 -11.65 -19.48 13.40
N ILE A 70 -11.63 -20.77 13.20
CA ILE A 70 -11.35 -21.36 11.87
C ILE A 70 -12.38 -20.93 10.83
N ILE A 71 -13.68 -20.97 11.15
CA ILE A 71 -14.76 -20.56 10.24
C ILE A 71 -14.62 -19.08 9.90
N VAL A 72 -14.36 -18.21 10.88
CA VAL A 72 -14.16 -16.77 10.67
C VAL A 72 -12.96 -16.51 9.76
N LEU A 73 -11.84 -17.21 9.97
CA LEU A 73 -10.65 -17.07 9.13
C LEU A 73 -10.92 -17.52 7.68
N ILE A 74 -11.67 -18.60 7.48
CA ILE A 74 -12.07 -19.04 6.14
C ILE A 74 -12.98 -18.00 5.48
N LEU A 75 -13.98 -17.47 6.18
CA LEU A 75 -14.90 -16.46 5.63
C LEU A 75 -14.15 -15.18 5.24
N LEU A 76 -13.20 -14.74 6.04
CA LEU A 76 -12.37 -13.56 5.75
C LEU A 76 -11.41 -13.82 4.58
N SER A 77 -10.81 -15.01 4.49
CA SER A 77 -9.95 -15.40 3.36
C SER A 77 -10.72 -15.39 2.05
N VAL A 78 -11.91 -16.01 2.01
CA VAL A 78 -12.77 -16.03 0.82
C VAL A 78 -13.27 -14.62 0.47
N ALA A 79 -13.62 -13.80 1.46
CA ALA A 79 -14.02 -12.41 1.22
C ALA A 79 -12.88 -11.59 0.60
N GLY A 80 -11.65 -11.80 1.06
CA GLY A 80 -10.45 -11.14 0.51
C GLY A 80 -10.17 -11.53 -0.94
N THR A 81 -10.28 -12.82 -1.30
CA THR A 81 -10.08 -13.27 -2.69
C THR A 81 -11.14 -12.71 -3.64
N LEU A 82 -12.40 -12.67 -3.21
CA LEU A 82 -13.49 -12.10 -4.00
C LEU A 82 -13.36 -10.58 -4.21
N MET A 83 -12.76 -9.87 -3.27
CA MET A 83 -12.42 -8.43 -3.47
C MET A 83 -11.30 -8.24 -4.49
N SER A 84 -10.35 -9.18 -4.56
CA SER A 84 -9.26 -9.13 -5.55
C SER A 84 -9.75 -9.45 -6.96
N ASP A 85 -10.70 -10.37 -7.11
CA ASP A 85 -11.26 -10.75 -8.42
C ASP A 85 -12.13 -9.66 -9.05
N ASP A 86 -12.85 -8.86 -8.26
CA ASP A 86 -13.63 -7.73 -8.77
C ASP A 86 -12.73 -6.65 -9.39
N SER A 87 -11.51 -6.47 -8.90
CA SER A 87 -10.51 -5.55 -9.49
C SER A 87 -9.98 -6.06 -10.84
N LEU A 88 -9.90 -7.37 -11.04
CA LEU A 88 -9.44 -7.98 -12.28
C LEU A 88 -10.57 -8.08 -13.34
N ASN A 89 -11.82 -8.27 -12.93
CA ASN A 89 -12.96 -8.39 -13.85
C ASN A 89 -13.44 -7.06 -14.42
N THR A 90 -13.19 -5.93 -13.74
CA THR A 90 -13.56 -4.60 -14.26
C THR A 90 -12.71 -4.24 -15.48
N ASN A 91 -11.47 -4.73 -15.54
CA ASN A 91 -10.56 -4.50 -16.68
C ASN A 91 -10.86 -5.39 -17.91
N ILE A 92 -11.57 -6.53 -17.75
CA ILE A 92 -11.85 -7.45 -18.86
C ILE A 92 -13.17 -7.10 -19.58
N ASN A 93 -14.15 -6.55 -18.88
CA ASN A 93 -15.45 -6.25 -19.48
C ASN A 93 -15.53 -4.88 -20.17
N ASN A 94 -14.59 -3.96 -19.91
CA ASN A 94 -14.49 -2.69 -20.64
C ASN A 94 -13.69 -2.80 -21.96
N ALA A 95 -13.14 -3.98 -22.28
CA ALA A 95 -12.39 -4.20 -23.53
C ALA A 95 -13.27 -4.63 -24.72
N LYS A 96 -14.61 -4.60 -24.61
CA LYS A 96 -15.47 -5.17 -25.65
C LYS A 96 -16.58 -4.27 -26.18
N GLU A 97 -16.46 -2.96 -26.08
CA GLU A 97 -17.24 -2.06 -26.93
C GLU A 97 -16.68 -0.62 -26.87
N SER A 98 -15.66 -0.35 -27.66
CA SER A 98 -15.47 0.96 -28.26
C SER A 98 -14.56 0.85 -29.48
N ASP A 99 -15.15 1.22 -30.56
CA ASP A 99 -14.67 1.56 -31.86
C ASP A 99 -13.20 2.06 -31.90
N ASN A 100 -12.50 1.48 -32.86
CA ASN A 100 -11.16 1.69 -33.35
C ASN A 100 -10.74 3.17 -33.41
N THR A 101 -10.26 3.71 -32.30
CA THR A 101 -9.33 4.83 -32.30
C THR A 101 -8.25 4.47 -31.30
N GLN A 102 -7.17 3.87 -31.83
CA GLN A 102 -5.93 3.74 -31.07
C GLN A 102 -5.39 5.15 -30.79
N VAL A 103 -5.80 5.73 -29.66
CA VAL A 103 -4.94 6.67 -28.96
C VAL A 103 -3.96 5.79 -28.19
N GLN A 104 -2.86 5.41 -28.83
CA GLN A 104 -1.64 5.16 -28.11
C GLN A 104 -1.32 6.48 -27.42
N THR A 105 -1.71 6.60 -26.16
CA THR A 105 -1.04 7.51 -25.27
C THR A 105 0.37 6.94 -25.15
N GLU A 106 1.29 7.40 -25.98
CA GLU A 106 2.71 7.28 -25.70
C GLU A 106 2.86 7.91 -24.32
N GLU A 107 3.06 7.07 -23.30
CA GLU A 107 3.40 7.54 -21.98
C GLU A 107 4.67 8.32 -22.17
N ALA A 108 4.59 9.64 -22.00
CA ALA A 108 5.72 10.54 -22.23
C ALA A 108 6.83 10.12 -21.24
N ILE A 109 7.94 9.62 -21.80
CA ILE A 109 9.13 9.32 -21.01
C ILE A 109 9.89 10.63 -20.86
N TYR A 110 10.04 11.07 -19.62
CA TYR A 110 10.82 12.24 -19.27
C TYR A 110 12.31 11.91 -19.23
N SER A 111 13.15 12.93 -19.28
CA SER A 111 14.60 12.80 -19.15
C SER A 111 15.09 13.41 -17.83
N LEU A 112 16.33 13.11 -17.47
CA LEU A 112 16.97 13.81 -16.33
C LEU A 112 16.96 15.31 -16.58
N GLY A 113 16.65 16.07 -15.53
CA GLY A 113 16.48 17.54 -15.56
C GLY A 113 15.06 18.00 -15.82
N ASP A 114 14.17 17.15 -16.33
CA ASP A 114 12.77 17.51 -16.54
C ASP A 114 12.02 17.57 -15.19
N LYS A 115 11.11 18.55 -15.06
CA LYS A 115 10.18 18.61 -13.93
C LYS A 115 8.97 17.74 -14.22
N VAL A 116 8.75 16.70 -13.40
CA VAL A 116 7.69 15.72 -13.54
C VAL A 116 6.70 15.89 -12.39
N GLU A 117 5.48 16.24 -12.70
CA GLU A 117 4.41 16.42 -11.70
C GLU A 117 3.58 15.14 -11.62
N VAL A 118 3.46 14.59 -10.40
CA VAL A 118 2.67 13.38 -10.09
C VAL A 118 1.99 13.57 -8.74
N GLY A 119 0.67 13.50 -8.72
CA GLY A 119 -0.11 13.75 -7.50
C GLY A 119 0.14 15.14 -6.93
N THR A 120 0.52 15.22 -5.67
CA THR A 120 0.80 16.47 -4.95
C THR A 120 2.27 16.87 -4.97
N PHE A 121 3.11 16.13 -5.69
CA PHE A 121 4.54 16.37 -5.75
C PHE A 121 5.04 16.61 -7.18
N ALA A 122 6.09 17.40 -7.29
CA ALA A 122 6.87 17.56 -8.50
C ALA A 122 8.31 17.11 -8.23
N TYR A 123 8.84 16.28 -9.13
CA TYR A 123 10.16 15.66 -9.04
C TYR A 123 11.05 16.20 -10.16
N THR A 124 12.32 16.46 -9.85
CA THR A 124 13.35 16.75 -10.86
C THR A 124 14.58 15.93 -10.51
N PHE A 125 14.84 14.88 -11.27
CA PHE A 125 16.04 14.08 -11.15
C PHE A 125 17.16 14.76 -11.92
N HIS A 126 18.24 15.14 -11.22
CA HIS A 126 19.32 15.93 -11.82
C HIS A 126 20.42 15.07 -12.41
N ASP A 127 20.86 14.07 -11.64
CA ASP A 127 21.99 13.21 -11.97
C ASP A 127 21.89 11.91 -11.16
N TYR A 128 22.73 10.95 -11.49
CA TYR A 128 22.87 9.71 -10.72
C TYR A 128 24.32 9.30 -10.61
N GLN A 129 24.60 8.51 -9.58
CA GLN A 129 25.90 7.88 -9.37
C GLN A 129 25.72 6.47 -8.85
N THR A 130 26.77 5.64 -9.04
CA THR A 130 26.79 4.28 -8.49
C THR A 130 27.93 4.14 -7.49
N GLN A 131 27.65 3.47 -6.36
CA GLN A 131 28.64 3.22 -5.31
C GLN A 131 28.44 1.81 -4.75
N SER A 132 29.54 1.17 -4.29
CA SER A 132 29.46 -0.14 -3.62
C SER A 132 29.05 -0.04 -2.16
N SER A 133 29.17 1.16 -1.56
CA SER A 133 28.82 1.41 -0.19
C SER A 133 28.43 2.87 0.04
N VAL A 134 27.66 3.13 1.10
CA VAL A 134 27.26 4.48 1.54
C VAL A 134 27.51 4.64 3.02
N GLY A 135 27.68 5.87 3.47
CA GLY A 135 27.89 6.19 4.88
C GLY A 135 29.29 6.74 5.17
N SER A 136 29.69 6.68 6.44
CA SER A 136 30.98 7.18 6.92
C SER A 136 31.90 6.03 7.29
N THR A 137 33.20 6.32 7.47
CA THR A 137 34.24 5.34 7.83
C THR A 137 33.90 4.43 9.03
N TYR A 138 32.99 4.85 9.89
CA TYR A 138 32.59 4.10 11.09
C TYR A 138 31.20 3.49 11.02
N LEU A 139 30.38 3.95 10.07
CA LEU A 139 29.00 3.53 9.86
C LEU A 139 28.77 3.48 8.34
N GLU A 140 29.06 2.33 7.76
CA GLU A 140 29.01 2.09 6.32
C GLU A 140 28.02 0.94 6.06
N GLU A 141 27.22 1.10 5.02
CA GLU A 141 26.34 0.07 4.47
C GLU A 141 26.89 -0.35 3.12
N GLU A 142 27.08 -1.66 2.92
CA GLU A 142 27.52 -2.24 1.65
C GLU A 142 26.33 -2.71 0.84
N ALA A 143 26.32 -2.45 -0.47
CA ALA A 143 25.31 -2.95 -1.37
C ALA A 143 25.45 -4.45 -1.63
N ASP A 144 24.35 -5.18 -1.71
CA ASP A 144 24.33 -6.56 -2.21
C ASP A 144 24.72 -6.61 -3.70
N GLY A 145 24.29 -5.62 -4.49
CA GLY A 145 24.64 -5.39 -5.87
C GLY A 145 25.50 -4.15 -6.06
N ILE A 146 24.85 -3.03 -6.31
CA ILE A 146 25.44 -1.69 -6.34
C ILE A 146 24.38 -0.68 -5.95
N PHE A 147 24.72 0.32 -5.15
CA PHE A 147 23.82 1.43 -4.89
C PHE A 147 23.74 2.33 -6.11
N LEU A 148 22.52 2.48 -6.66
CA LEU A 148 22.15 3.49 -7.64
C LEU A 148 21.54 4.66 -6.85
N ILE A 149 22.21 5.81 -6.88
CA ILE A 149 21.89 6.98 -6.06
C ILE A 149 21.48 8.11 -6.99
N PHE A 150 20.23 8.52 -6.94
CA PHE A 150 19.72 9.67 -7.67
C PHE A 150 19.77 10.94 -6.82
N ASP A 151 20.23 12.03 -7.40
CA ASP A 151 20.14 13.39 -6.88
C ASP A 151 18.81 13.98 -7.39
N VAL A 152 17.90 14.28 -6.50
CA VAL A 152 16.54 14.71 -6.87
C VAL A 152 16.10 15.93 -6.09
N THR A 153 15.42 16.86 -6.75
CA THR A 153 14.65 17.91 -6.10
C THR A 153 13.19 17.52 -6.10
N ILE A 154 12.55 17.61 -4.93
CA ILE A 154 11.14 17.34 -4.74
C ILE A 154 10.47 18.61 -4.21
N GLU A 155 9.33 18.96 -4.77
CA GLU A 155 8.52 20.11 -4.38
C GLU A 155 7.09 19.66 -4.10
N ASN A 156 6.55 20.03 -2.96
CA ASN A 156 5.12 19.86 -2.70
C ASN A 156 4.36 20.97 -3.45
N ILE A 157 3.64 20.59 -4.51
CA ILE A 157 2.82 21.50 -5.34
C ILE A 157 1.35 21.53 -4.90
N GLY A 158 1.00 20.81 -3.84
CA GLY A 158 -0.30 20.83 -3.19
C GLY A 158 -0.50 22.05 -2.29
N ASP A 159 -1.61 22.07 -1.57
CA ASP A 159 -2.01 23.17 -0.67
C ASP A 159 -1.80 22.85 0.83
N LYS A 160 -1.34 21.66 1.15
CA LYS A 160 -1.10 21.16 2.52
C LYS A 160 0.29 20.57 2.67
N SER A 161 0.81 20.61 3.90
CA SER A 161 2.05 19.89 4.22
C SER A 161 1.82 18.38 4.21
N GLU A 162 2.65 17.66 3.48
CA GLU A 162 2.58 16.21 3.35
C GLU A 162 3.93 15.56 3.60
N ASN A 163 3.93 14.31 4.06
CA ASN A 163 5.15 13.55 4.24
C ASN A 163 5.50 12.87 2.92
N ILE A 164 6.74 12.99 2.51
CA ILE A 164 7.23 12.22 1.39
C ILE A 164 7.64 10.83 1.86
N TRP A 165 7.22 9.84 1.09
CA TRP A 165 7.59 8.45 1.29
C TRP A 165 8.35 7.98 0.05
N GLY A 166 9.52 7.39 0.23
CA GLY A 166 10.32 6.88 -0.88
C GLY A 166 9.61 5.82 -1.73
N SER A 167 8.54 5.21 -1.20
CA SER A 167 7.71 4.22 -1.91
C SER A 167 7.00 4.75 -3.16
N TYR A 168 6.98 6.05 -3.41
CA TYR A 168 6.43 6.62 -4.63
C TYR A 168 7.41 6.59 -5.82
N VAL A 169 8.66 6.29 -5.55
CA VAL A 169 9.71 6.20 -6.57
C VAL A 169 10.24 4.77 -6.62
N THR A 170 10.18 4.15 -7.77
CA THR A 170 10.63 2.77 -8.00
C THR A 170 11.50 2.72 -9.25
N VAL A 171 12.58 1.96 -9.23
CA VAL A 171 13.38 1.67 -10.41
C VAL A 171 12.85 0.42 -11.09
N ILE A 172 12.64 0.48 -12.42
CA ILE A 172 12.16 -0.66 -13.21
C ILE A 172 13.20 -0.96 -14.28
N ASP A 173 13.62 -2.21 -14.41
CA ASP A 173 14.56 -2.64 -15.41
C ASP A 173 13.90 -3.12 -16.73
N SER A 174 14.70 -3.43 -17.71
CA SER A 174 14.28 -3.96 -19.01
C SER A 174 13.53 -5.31 -18.95
N GLN A 175 13.60 -6.01 -17.81
CA GLN A 175 12.88 -7.26 -17.53
C GLN A 175 11.61 -7.03 -16.71
N ASN A 176 11.21 -5.77 -16.50
CA ASN A 176 10.08 -5.35 -15.68
C ASN A 176 10.22 -5.76 -14.19
N ARG A 177 11.46 -5.90 -13.70
CA ARG A 177 11.73 -6.10 -12.28
C ARG A 177 11.73 -4.75 -11.60
N ARG A 178 11.15 -4.70 -10.40
CA ARG A 178 10.95 -3.48 -9.62
C ARG A 178 11.92 -3.46 -8.45
N PHE A 179 12.59 -2.35 -8.25
CA PHE A 179 13.52 -2.12 -7.15
C PHE A 179 13.01 -0.93 -6.33
N GLU A 180 12.67 -1.21 -5.09
CA GLU A 180 12.27 -0.17 -4.13
C GLU A 180 13.50 0.54 -3.56
N HIS A 181 13.33 1.74 -3.03
CA HIS A 181 14.41 2.47 -2.39
C HIS A 181 14.92 1.73 -1.14
N ASP A 182 16.21 1.83 -0.89
CA ASP A 182 16.86 1.17 0.25
C ASP A 182 16.85 2.09 1.48
N THR A 183 15.90 1.84 2.36
CA THR A 183 15.74 2.64 3.60
C THR A 183 16.92 2.48 4.56
N THR A 184 17.64 1.35 4.53
CA THR A 184 18.81 1.13 5.35
C THR A 184 19.96 1.99 4.85
N ALA A 185 20.24 1.94 3.56
CA ALA A 185 21.26 2.78 2.93
C ALA A 185 20.96 4.28 3.13
N GLU A 186 19.68 4.69 3.05
CA GLU A 186 19.28 6.07 3.29
C GLU A 186 19.52 6.57 4.72
N ILE A 187 19.47 5.68 5.73
CA ILE A 187 19.81 6.03 7.13
C ILE A 187 21.31 6.32 7.30
N TYR A 188 22.16 5.63 6.54
CA TYR A 188 23.61 5.79 6.63
C TYR A 188 24.14 6.93 5.73
N ALA A 189 23.40 7.28 4.69
CA ALA A 189 23.77 8.33 3.76
C ALA A 189 23.33 9.72 4.23
N ASP A 190 24.07 10.74 3.80
CA ASP A 190 23.71 12.14 4.03
C ASP A 190 22.71 12.64 2.96
N ASP A 191 21.87 13.61 3.34
CA ASP A 191 20.95 14.33 2.46
C ASP A 191 19.86 13.45 1.81
N THR A 192 19.29 12.49 2.54
CA THR A 192 18.18 11.65 2.08
C THR A 192 16.82 12.20 2.51
N PHE A 193 15.72 11.67 1.93
CA PHE A 193 14.35 12.08 2.24
C PHE A 193 13.69 11.25 3.35
N SER A 194 14.43 10.52 4.16
CA SER A 194 13.87 9.67 5.21
C SER A 194 12.95 10.46 6.16
N PHE A 195 11.65 10.16 6.13
CA PHE A 195 10.61 10.72 7.01
C PHE A 195 10.47 12.25 6.98
N GLU A 196 10.59 12.87 5.84
CA GLU A 196 10.54 14.32 5.73
C GLU A 196 9.14 14.87 5.47
N GLN A 197 8.77 15.95 6.19
CA GLN A 197 7.56 16.70 5.90
C GLN A 197 7.87 17.83 4.91
N MET A 198 7.18 17.79 3.77
CA MET A 198 7.31 18.79 2.72
C MET A 198 6.20 19.83 2.84
N HIS A 199 6.58 21.09 2.98
CA HIS A 199 5.63 22.21 3.01
C HIS A 199 5.32 22.70 1.59
N PRO A 200 4.09 23.19 1.33
CA PRO A 200 3.69 23.71 0.03
C PRO A 200 4.65 24.77 -0.53
N GLY A 201 5.05 24.58 -1.80
CA GLY A 201 5.88 25.52 -2.54
C GLY A 201 7.34 25.62 -2.07
N LEU A 202 7.80 24.75 -1.16
CA LEU A 202 9.20 24.70 -0.70
C LEU A 202 9.91 23.47 -1.28
N PRO A 203 10.69 23.65 -2.37
CA PRO A 203 11.46 22.54 -2.92
C PRO A 203 12.61 22.14 -1.99
N LYS A 204 12.88 20.86 -1.92
CA LYS A 204 14.02 20.28 -1.23
C LYS A 204 14.80 19.38 -2.16
N ARG A 205 16.13 19.47 -2.12
CA ARG A 205 17.06 18.60 -2.84
C ARG A 205 17.63 17.57 -1.88
N GLY A 206 17.70 16.32 -2.34
CA GLY A 206 18.21 15.19 -1.57
C GLY A 206 18.49 13.99 -2.45
N LYS A 207 18.72 12.84 -1.83
CA LYS A 207 19.07 11.59 -2.51
C LYS A 207 18.03 10.52 -2.26
N ILE A 208 17.79 9.70 -3.29
CA ILE A 208 17.05 8.44 -3.20
C ILE A 208 18.01 7.33 -3.62
N ILE A 209 18.06 6.25 -2.85
CA ILE A 209 19.07 5.18 -2.99
C ILE A 209 18.37 3.86 -3.25
N PHE A 210 18.86 3.11 -4.24
CA PHE A 210 18.37 1.78 -4.61
C PHE A 210 19.53 0.80 -4.61
N ASP A 211 19.37 -0.39 -4.02
CA ASP A 211 20.31 -1.50 -4.22
C ASP A 211 19.85 -2.31 -5.44
N VAL A 212 20.66 -2.31 -6.48
CA VAL A 212 20.31 -2.86 -7.78
C VAL A 212 21.43 -3.75 -8.32
N PRO A 213 21.14 -4.68 -9.26
CA PRO A 213 22.18 -5.39 -9.98
C PRO A 213 23.15 -4.43 -10.70
N LYS A 214 24.42 -4.85 -10.77
CA LYS A 214 25.45 -4.08 -11.45
C LYS A 214 25.11 -3.77 -12.87
N ASP A 215 25.13 -3.35 -13.75
CA ASP A 215 24.75 -3.19 -15.17
C ASP A 215 23.22 -3.05 -15.39
N LEU A 216 22.50 -2.45 -14.45
CA LEU A 216 21.08 -2.18 -14.61
C LEU A 216 20.86 -1.00 -15.55
N SER A 217 19.96 -1.17 -16.52
CA SER A 217 19.37 -0.10 -17.33
C SER A 217 17.85 -0.18 -17.24
N GLY A 218 17.16 0.95 -17.30
CA GLY A 218 15.71 0.97 -17.14
C GLY A 218 15.14 2.37 -16.97
N TYR A 219 14.09 2.48 -16.16
CA TYR A 219 13.35 3.71 -15.94
C TYR A 219 13.07 3.92 -14.45
N ILE A 220 13.01 5.17 -14.03
CA ILE A 220 12.41 5.57 -12.77
C ILE A 220 10.91 5.66 -13.01
N GLU A 221 10.12 4.92 -12.22
CA GLU A 221 8.68 5.06 -12.14
C GLU A 221 8.34 5.92 -10.93
N ILE A 222 7.51 6.93 -11.14
CA ILE A 222 6.98 7.79 -10.09
C ILE A 222 5.48 7.57 -10.05
N SER A 223 4.97 7.14 -8.91
CA SER A 223 3.55 6.91 -8.67
C SER A 223 2.94 8.00 -7.79
N SER A 224 1.64 8.25 -7.95
CA SER A 224 0.91 9.17 -7.10
C SER A 224 0.82 8.64 -5.65
N ASP A 225 0.87 9.55 -4.68
CA ASP A 225 0.61 9.30 -3.25
C ASP A 225 -0.88 9.08 -2.94
N SER A 226 -1.75 9.29 -3.91
CA SER A 226 -3.19 9.21 -3.74
C SER A 226 -3.72 7.79 -3.93
N MET A 227 -4.42 7.25 -2.94
CA MET A 227 -5.17 5.98 -3.05
C MET A 227 -6.28 6.01 -4.12
N TRP A 228 -6.55 7.18 -4.71
CA TRP A 228 -7.61 7.41 -5.70
C TRP A 228 -7.09 7.80 -7.08
N SER A 229 -5.76 7.84 -7.27
CA SER A 229 -5.12 8.20 -8.54
C SER A 229 -4.15 7.09 -8.93
N ASP A 230 -4.34 6.55 -10.12
CA ASP A 230 -3.41 5.60 -10.75
C ASP A 230 -2.39 6.35 -11.64
N GLU A 231 -2.10 7.61 -11.33
CA GLU A 231 -1.16 8.41 -12.11
C GLU A 231 0.26 7.89 -11.92
N VAL A 232 0.90 7.56 -13.03
CA VAL A 232 2.29 7.08 -13.09
C VAL A 232 3.02 7.83 -14.19
N LYS A 233 4.27 8.18 -13.95
CA LYS A 233 5.18 8.80 -14.94
C LYS A 233 6.51 8.07 -14.92
N TYR A 234 7.20 8.13 -16.06
CA TYR A 234 8.49 7.47 -16.23
C TYR A 234 9.58 8.47 -16.59
N VAL A 235 10.76 8.29 -15.99
CA VAL A 235 11.95 9.10 -16.27
C VAL A 235 13.07 8.16 -16.71
N SER A 236 13.66 8.42 -17.88
CA SER A 236 14.87 7.72 -18.34
C SER A 236 16.11 8.41 -17.77
N TRP A 237 17.11 7.62 -17.38
CA TRP A 237 18.41 8.12 -16.95
C TRP A 237 19.56 7.73 -17.91
N ASP A 238 19.25 7.02 -19.02
CA ASP A 238 20.19 6.63 -20.07
C ASP A 238 20.32 7.72 -21.15
#